data_e25d5585dcc2b5dd77269f0e74444796
#
_entry.id   e25d5585dcc2b5dd77269f0e74444796
#
_cell.length_a   1.000
_cell.length_b   1.000
_cell.length_c   1.000
_cell.angle_alpha   90.00
_cell.angle_beta   90.00
_cell.angle_gamma   90.00
#
_symmetry.space_group_name_H-M   'P 1'
#
loop_
_entity.id
_entity.type
_entity.pdbx_description
1 polymer ?
#
loop_
_entity_poly.entity_id
_entity_poly.type
_entity_poly.pdbx_seq_one_letter_code
_entity_poly.pdbx_strand_id
1 'polypeptide(L)'
;MTENNNLVTSTQGIIKEALHKLGFDEGMYDLIKEPLRMLQVRIPVRMDDGTVKTFTGYRAQHNDAVGPTKGGVRFHPDVDEEEVKALSMWMTLKCGIVNLPYGGGKGGIVCDPRQMSIHEVERLSRGYVRAISQFVGPNKDIPAPDVFTNSQIMAWMMDEYSALDKFNSPGFITGKPIVLGGSHGRDRSTALGVVIAIEQAAKRRNMQIEGAKVVIQGFGNAGSFLAKFLYDLGAKIVGISDAYGALHDPNGLDIDYLLDRRDSFGTVTNLFEETISNKELFELDCDILVPAAISNQITEDNAHDIKAXIVVEAANGPTTPEATRILTERGILLVPDVLASAGGVTVSYFEWVQNNQGYYWSEEEVNEKLREKLEAAFDTIYELSQNRKIDMRLAAYIIXIKRTAEAARYRGWA
;
A
#
# COMPACT_ATOMS: atom_id res chain seq x y z
N MET A 1 -14.49 22.33 -0.93
CA MET A 1 -14.52 20.85 -0.92
C MET A 1 -13.61 20.35 0.16
N THR A 2 -14.00 19.26 0.84
CA THR A 2 -13.13 18.66 1.83
C THR A 2 -11.95 17.98 1.14
N GLU A 3 -10.90 17.71 1.91
CA GLU A 3 -9.74 16.98 1.42
C GLU A 3 -10.14 15.64 0.82
N ASN A 4 -11.10 14.95 1.44
CA ASN A 4 -11.56 13.65 0.99
C ASN A 4 -12.35 13.74 -0.32
N ASN A 5 -13.13 14.80 -0.52
CA ASN A 5 -13.82 15.03 -1.79
C ASN A 5 -12.82 15.26 -2.91
N ASN A 6 -11.72 15.97 -2.61
CA ASN A 6 -10.65 16.18 -3.60
C ASN A 6 -10.02 14.84 -3.99
N LEU A 7 -9.87 13.92 -3.05
CA LEU A 7 -9.29 12.61 -3.36
C LEU A 7 -10.19 11.81 -4.30
N VAL A 8 -11.52 11.82 -4.06
CA VAL A 8 -12.46 11.14 -4.97
C VAL A 8 -12.36 11.75 -6.38
N THR A 9 -12.41 13.09 -6.47
CA THR A 9 -12.37 13.78 -7.75
C THR A 9 -11.07 13.48 -8.51
N SER A 10 -9.93 13.51 -7.83
CA SER A 10 -8.65 13.25 -8.49
C SER A 10 -8.55 11.79 -8.95
N THR A 11 -9.06 10.86 -8.16
CA THR A 11 -9.07 9.45 -8.55
C THR A 11 -9.96 9.23 -9.78
N GLN A 12 -11.11 9.87 -9.80
CA GLN A 12 -12.00 9.79 -10.97
C GLN A 12 -11.33 10.35 -12.22
N GLY A 13 -10.55 11.42 -12.07
CA GLY A 13 -9.80 11.98 -13.19
C GLY A 13 -8.80 11.00 -13.76
N ILE A 14 -8.10 10.28 -12.90
CA ILE A 14 -7.14 9.25 -13.33
C ILE A 14 -7.87 8.16 -14.12
N ILE A 15 -9.00 7.69 -13.60
CA ILE A 15 -9.79 6.63 -14.25
C ILE A 15 -10.27 7.12 -15.62
N LYS A 16 -10.76 8.36 -15.68
CA LYS A 16 -11.28 8.91 -16.93
C LYS A 16 -10.19 9.03 -17.99
N GLU A 17 -9.03 9.52 -17.60
CA GLU A 17 -7.91 9.67 -18.53
C GLU A 17 -7.47 8.32 -19.08
N ALA A 18 -7.35 7.32 -18.19
CA ALA A 18 -6.91 5.99 -18.61
C ALA A 18 -7.93 5.34 -19.56
N LEU A 19 -9.23 5.46 -19.25
CA LEU A 19 -10.26 4.89 -20.13
C LEU A 19 -10.27 5.57 -21.49
N HIS A 20 -10.08 6.89 -21.50
CA HIS A 20 -10.02 7.63 -22.76
C HIS A 20 -8.84 7.16 -23.61
N LYS A 21 -7.67 7.02 -23.01
CA LYS A 21 -6.49 6.54 -23.73
C LYS A 21 -6.67 5.13 -24.26
N LEU A 22 -7.50 4.33 -23.60
CA LEU A 22 -7.77 2.94 -24.01
C LEU A 22 -8.90 2.82 -25.04
N GLY A 23 -9.61 3.91 -25.33
CA GLY A 23 -10.68 3.91 -26.30
C GLY A 23 -12.02 3.41 -25.76
N PHE A 24 -12.21 3.36 -24.46
CA PHE A 24 -13.51 3.00 -23.87
C PHE A 24 -14.45 4.20 -23.89
N ASP A 25 -15.75 3.93 -23.90
CA ASP A 25 -16.76 4.97 -24.00
C ASP A 25 -17.19 5.48 -22.62
N GLU A 26 -18.10 6.46 -22.63
CA GLU A 26 -18.57 7.11 -21.39
C GLU A 26 -19.34 6.13 -20.49
N GLY A 27 -19.97 5.12 -21.05
CA GLY A 27 -20.67 4.11 -20.23
C GLY A 27 -19.72 3.35 -19.33
N MET A 28 -18.53 3.03 -19.83
CA MET A 28 -17.53 2.36 -18.99
C MET A 28 -17.04 3.29 -17.88
N TYR A 29 -16.80 4.56 -18.19
CA TYR A 29 -16.43 5.51 -17.14
C TYR A 29 -17.53 5.65 -16.10
N ASP A 30 -18.78 5.75 -16.54
CA ASP A 30 -19.92 5.88 -15.62
C ASP A 30 -19.97 4.68 -14.66
N LEU A 31 -19.68 3.47 -15.17
CA LEU A 31 -19.66 2.27 -14.35
C LEU A 31 -18.54 2.29 -13.31
N ILE A 32 -17.33 2.69 -13.71
CA ILE A 32 -16.13 2.51 -12.87
C ILE A 32 -15.89 3.70 -11.94
N LYS A 33 -16.45 4.86 -12.23
CA LYS A 33 -16.14 6.08 -11.48
C LYS A 33 -16.62 6.08 -10.03
N GLU A 34 -17.54 5.17 -9.68
CA GLU A 34 -18.13 5.08 -8.33
C GLU A 34 -18.10 3.65 -7.86
N PRO A 35 -18.04 3.40 -6.54
CA PRO A 35 -18.22 2.04 -6.06
C PRO A 35 -19.58 1.47 -6.44
N LEU A 36 -19.57 0.19 -6.77
CA LEU A 36 -20.83 -0.50 -7.08
C LEU A 36 -21.73 -0.62 -5.84
N ARG A 37 -21.13 -0.74 -4.66
CA ARG A 37 -21.89 -0.83 -3.42
C ARG A 37 -21.20 0.00 -2.35
N MET A 38 -22.00 0.68 -1.53
CA MET A 38 -21.53 1.48 -0.42
C MET A 38 -22.47 1.26 0.74
N LEU A 39 -21.98 0.59 1.80
CA LEU A 39 -22.78 0.33 2.98
C LEU A 39 -22.42 1.33 4.07
N GLN A 40 -23.45 1.83 4.75
CA GLN A 40 -23.29 2.57 5.99
C GLN A 40 -24.08 1.84 7.05
N VAL A 41 -23.44 1.52 8.17
CA VAL A 41 -24.07 0.76 9.23
C VAL A 41 -23.91 1.49 10.55
N ARG A 42 -24.85 1.24 11.48
CA ARG A 42 -24.77 1.74 12.83
C ARG A 42 -24.53 0.55 13.77
N ILE A 43 -23.57 0.68 14.66
CA ILE A 43 -23.07 -0.42 15.47
C ILE A 43 -23.23 -0.06 16.94
N PRO A 44 -24.25 -0.59 17.63
CA PRO A 44 -24.38 -0.32 19.08
C PRO A 44 -23.40 -1.19 19.87
N VAL A 45 -22.70 -0.57 20.79
CA VAL A 45 -21.68 -1.24 21.61
C VAL A 45 -21.92 -0.95 23.06
N ARG A 46 -22.00 -2.00 23.89
CA ARG A 46 -22.05 -1.85 25.34
C ARG A 46 -20.67 -1.44 25.82
N MET A 47 -20.58 -0.24 26.42
CA MET A 47 -19.32 0.26 26.93
C MET A 47 -19.07 -0.29 28.32
N ASP A 48 -17.82 -0.18 28.78
CA ASP A 48 -17.43 -0.74 30.07
C ASP A 48 -18.20 -0.11 31.24
N ASP A 49 -18.64 1.13 31.08
CA ASP A 49 -19.42 1.81 32.13
C ASP A 49 -20.92 1.43 32.11
N GLY A 50 -21.30 0.51 31.23
CA GLY A 50 -22.67 0.02 31.15
C GLY A 50 -23.56 0.79 30.19
N THR A 51 -23.10 1.92 29.66
CA THR A 51 -23.88 2.65 28.64
C THR A 51 -23.71 2.01 27.28
N VAL A 52 -24.58 2.37 26.34
CA VAL A 52 -24.46 1.94 24.94
C VAL A 52 -24.06 3.15 24.11
N LYS A 53 -22.97 2.99 23.33
CA LYS A 53 -22.57 3.99 22.36
C LYS A 53 -22.75 3.39 20.98
N THR A 54 -23.29 4.18 20.03
CA THR A 54 -23.52 3.71 18.68
C THR A 54 -22.50 4.35 17.74
N PHE A 55 -21.78 3.50 17.03
CA PHE A 55 -20.71 3.92 16.12
C PHE A 55 -21.19 3.79 14.68
N THR A 56 -20.66 4.65 13.81
CA THR A 56 -20.94 4.57 12.38
C THR A 56 -19.81 3.84 11.69
N GLY A 57 -20.16 2.85 10.86
CA GLY A 57 -19.20 2.10 10.06
C GLY A 57 -19.57 2.13 8.59
N TYR A 58 -18.55 1.93 7.75
CA TYR A 58 -18.69 1.96 6.30
C TYR A 58 -18.00 0.76 5.67
N ARG A 59 -18.53 0.31 4.53
CA ARG A 59 -17.81 -0.63 3.67
C ARG A 59 -18.13 -0.28 2.22
N ALA A 60 -17.09 0.05 1.46
CA ALA A 60 -17.19 0.35 0.03
C ALA A 60 -16.65 -0.83 -0.75
N GLN A 61 -17.41 -1.27 -1.75
CA GLN A 61 -17.00 -2.33 -2.67
C GLN A 61 -16.97 -1.68 -4.05
N HIS A 62 -15.76 -1.29 -4.47
CA HIS A 62 -15.65 -0.46 -5.65
C HIS A 62 -16.08 -1.21 -6.91
N ASN A 63 -15.46 -2.36 -7.16
CA ASN A 63 -15.78 -3.07 -8.41
C ASN A 63 -15.34 -4.52 -8.27
N ASP A 64 -16.24 -5.44 -8.56
CA ASP A 64 -15.95 -6.86 -8.45
C ASP A 64 -16.01 -7.59 -9.79
N ALA A 65 -15.79 -6.85 -10.88
CA ALA A 65 -15.79 -7.48 -12.21
C ALA A 65 -14.69 -8.54 -12.33
N VAL A 66 -13.51 -8.28 -11.77
CA VAL A 66 -12.40 -9.22 -11.81
C VAL A 66 -12.56 -10.34 -10.77
N GLY A 67 -13.05 -10.01 -9.60
CA GLY A 67 -13.19 -10.98 -8.51
C GLY A 67 -13.63 -10.28 -7.24
N PRO A 68 -13.61 -10.97 -6.10
CA PRO A 68 -14.10 -10.38 -4.85
C PRO A 68 -13.32 -9.13 -4.49
N THR A 69 -13.98 -8.20 -3.79
CA THR A 69 -13.31 -6.98 -3.37
C THR A 69 -12.38 -7.25 -2.17
N LYS A 70 -11.33 -6.45 -2.06
CA LYS A 70 -10.29 -6.64 -1.05
C LYS A 70 -9.84 -5.29 -0.54
N GLY A 71 -9.74 -5.13 0.78
CA GLY A 71 -9.17 -3.91 1.33
C GLY A 71 -9.33 -3.79 2.83
N GLY A 72 -8.54 -2.93 3.43
CA GLY A 72 -8.45 -2.78 4.88
C GLY A 72 -9.67 -2.14 5.53
N VAL A 73 -9.71 -2.23 6.85
CA VAL A 73 -10.70 -1.56 7.69
C VAL A 73 -9.97 -0.58 8.61
N ARG A 74 -10.28 0.69 8.48
CA ARG A 74 -9.62 1.78 9.22
C ARG A 74 -10.47 2.17 10.42
N PHE A 75 -9.84 2.24 11.61
CA PHE A 75 -10.49 2.79 12.80
C PHE A 75 -9.89 4.16 13.05
N HIS A 76 -10.68 5.21 12.90
CA HIS A 76 -10.15 6.55 13.10
C HIS A 76 -11.31 7.54 13.25
N PRO A 77 -11.17 8.56 14.10
CA PRO A 77 -12.27 9.52 14.27
C PRO A 77 -12.57 10.34 13.02
N ASP A 78 -11.62 10.46 12.09
CA ASP A 78 -11.82 11.24 10.86
C ASP A 78 -12.35 10.43 9.68
N VAL A 79 -12.63 9.13 9.86
CA VAL A 79 -13.21 8.32 8.79
C VAL A 79 -14.54 8.92 8.35
N ASP A 80 -14.74 9.02 7.03
CA ASP A 80 -16.01 9.40 6.48
C ASP A 80 -16.29 8.64 5.19
N GLU A 81 -17.50 8.81 4.66
CA GLU A 81 -17.94 8.08 3.49
C GLU A 81 -17.03 8.34 2.28
N GLU A 82 -16.66 9.61 2.06
CA GLU A 82 -15.86 9.98 0.89
C GLU A 82 -14.45 9.38 0.95
N GLU A 83 -13.86 9.33 2.14
CA GLU A 83 -12.53 8.71 2.29
C GLU A 83 -12.59 7.22 1.97
N VAL A 84 -13.59 6.52 2.51
CA VAL A 84 -13.70 5.07 2.29
C VAL A 84 -13.96 4.79 0.82
N LYS A 85 -14.80 5.61 0.19
CA LYS A 85 -15.08 5.49 -1.25
C LYS A 85 -13.79 5.62 -2.07
N ALA A 86 -13.04 6.69 -1.84
CA ALA A 86 -11.80 6.93 -2.61
C ALA A 86 -10.78 5.82 -2.40
N LEU A 87 -10.64 5.36 -1.16
CA LEU A 87 -9.65 4.32 -0.87
C LEU A 87 -10.04 2.98 -1.50
N SER A 88 -11.34 2.68 -1.62
CA SER A 88 -11.76 1.46 -2.30
C SER A 88 -11.40 1.50 -3.79
N MET A 89 -11.52 2.68 -4.40
CA MET A 89 -11.14 2.87 -5.80
C MET A 89 -9.65 2.65 -5.99
N TRP A 90 -8.82 3.19 -5.07
CA TRP A 90 -7.39 2.97 -5.11
C TRP A 90 -7.02 1.49 -4.94
N MET A 91 -7.78 0.75 -4.15
CA MET A 91 -7.52 -0.68 -3.99
C MET A 91 -7.76 -1.44 -5.29
N THR A 92 -8.74 -1.02 -6.10
CA THR A 92 -8.93 -1.64 -7.42
C THR A 92 -7.66 -1.45 -8.28
N LEU A 93 -7.09 -0.25 -8.26
CA LEU A 93 -5.87 0.01 -9.01
C LEU A 93 -4.71 -0.83 -8.49
N LYS A 94 -4.52 -0.87 -7.19
CA LYS A 94 -3.41 -1.61 -6.60
C LYS A 94 -3.48 -3.10 -6.90
N CYS A 95 -4.66 -3.70 -6.79
CA CYS A 95 -4.82 -5.12 -7.06
C CYS A 95 -4.60 -5.44 -8.54
N GLY A 96 -5.02 -4.53 -9.42
CA GLY A 96 -4.86 -4.74 -10.86
C GLY A 96 -3.42 -4.69 -11.32
N ILE A 97 -2.60 -3.88 -10.64
CA ILE A 97 -1.21 -3.71 -11.04
C ILE A 97 -0.41 -5.01 -10.91
N VAL A 98 -0.67 -5.78 -9.85
CA VAL A 98 0.04 -7.06 -9.64
C VAL A 98 -0.81 -8.25 -10.05
N ASN A 99 -1.85 -8.00 -10.82
CA ASN A 99 -2.67 -9.07 -11.43
C ASN A 99 -3.29 -10.00 -10.40
N LEU A 100 -3.82 -9.45 -9.30
CA LEU A 100 -4.50 -10.26 -8.30
C LEU A 100 -5.97 -10.44 -8.70
N PRO A 101 -6.60 -11.56 -8.32
CA PRO A 101 -8.00 -11.81 -8.72
C PRO A 101 -9.01 -11.07 -7.86
N TYR A 102 -8.79 -9.79 -7.64
CA TYR A 102 -9.58 -8.95 -6.74
C TYR A 102 -9.98 -7.65 -7.40
N GLY A 103 -11.13 -7.14 -6.98
CA GLY A 103 -11.42 -5.72 -7.09
C GLY A 103 -11.10 -5.01 -5.78
N GLY A 104 -11.39 -3.73 -5.71
CA GLY A 104 -11.07 -2.94 -4.53
C GLY A 104 -12.21 -2.81 -3.54
N GLY A 105 -11.87 -2.96 -2.27
CA GLY A 105 -12.78 -2.71 -1.17
C GLY A 105 -12.10 -1.87 -0.10
N LYS A 106 -12.89 -1.26 0.77
CA LYS A 106 -12.35 -0.49 1.89
C LYS A 106 -13.44 -0.32 2.94
N GLY A 107 -13.02 -0.34 4.20
CA GLY A 107 -13.93 -0.10 5.28
C GLY A 107 -13.39 0.87 6.29
N GLY A 108 -14.24 1.29 7.20
CA GLY A 108 -13.81 2.14 8.29
C GLY A 108 -14.91 2.30 9.33
N ILE A 109 -14.47 2.60 10.54
CA ILE A 109 -15.39 2.91 11.64
C ILE A 109 -14.97 4.24 12.23
N VAL A 110 -15.95 5.11 12.47
CA VAL A 110 -15.70 6.41 13.10
C VAL A 110 -15.54 6.17 14.60
N CYS A 111 -14.31 6.07 15.05
CA CYS A 111 -14.00 5.78 16.45
C CYS A 111 -12.57 6.17 16.75
N ASP A 112 -12.26 6.26 18.04
CA ASP A 112 -10.88 6.47 18.46
C ASP A 112 -10.48 5.33 19.41
N PRO A 113 -9.86 4.26 18.90
CA PRO A 113 -9.52 3.13 19.76
C PRO A 113 -8.53 3.49 20.87
N ARG A 114 -7.80 4.59 20.72
CA ARG A 114 -6.88 5.03 21.78
C ARG A 114 -7.62 5.43 23.04
N GLN A 115 -8.92 5.74 22.94
CA GLN A 115 -9.76 6.13 24.07
C GLN A 115 -10.72 5.03 24.49
N MET A 116 -10.53 3.80 23.99
CA MET A 116 -11.39 2.67 24.28
C MET A 116 -10.59 1.57 24.96
N SER A 117 -11.26 0.78 25.78
CA SER A 117 -10.62 -0.39 26.36
C SER A 117 -10.51 -1.48 25.29
N ILE A 118 -9.66 -2.46 25.56
CA ILE A 118 -9.47 -3.58 24.63
C ILE A 118 -10.79 -4.35 24.47
N HIS A 119 -11.61 -4.46 25.54
CA HIS A 119 -12.89 -5.16 25.48
C HIS A 119 -13.91 -4.36 24.67
N GLU A 120 -13.87 -3.03 24.75
CA GLU A 120 -14.74 -2.18 23.94
C GLU A 120 -14.38 -2.30 22.47
N VAL A 121 -13.08 -2.33 22.16
CA VAL A 121 -12.63 -2.49 20.76
C VAL A 121 -13.04 -3.85 20.22
N GLU A 122 -12.96 -4.90 21.06
CA GLU A 122 -13.41 -6.23 20.65
C GLU A 122 -14.91 -6.22 20.29
N ARG A 123 -15.72 -5.64 21.18
CA ARG A 123 -17.17 -5.60 20.94
C ARG A 123 -17.52 -4.79 19.68
N LEU A 124 -16.80 -3.69 19.47
CA LEU A 124 -17.01 -2.88 18.26
C LEU A 124 -16.62 -3.67 17.00
N SER A 125 -15.47 -4.35 17.05
CA SER A 125 -14.98 -5.12 15.90
C SER A 125 -15.95 -6.24 15.53
N ARG A 126 -16.43 -6.97 16.53
CA ARG A 126 -17.41 -8.03 16.29
C ARG A 126 -18.74 -7.48 15.79
N GLY A 127 -19.17 -6.34 16.34
CA GLY A 127 -20.41 -5.70 15.91
C GLY A 127 -20.36 -5.24 14.46
N TYR A 128 -19.21 -4.74 14.03
CA TYR A 128 -19.02 -4.35 12.63
C TYR A 128 -19.22 -5.56 11.71
N VAL A 129 -18.59 -6.69 12.05
CA VAL A 129 -18.71 -7.89 11.23
C VAL A 129 -20.17 -8.36 11.17
N ARG A 130 -20.88 -8.36 12.32
CA ARG A 130 -22.30 -8.73 12.30
C ARG A 130 -23.10 -7.83 11.37
N ALA A 131 -22.80 -6.53 11.40
CA ALA A 131 -23.58 -5.56 10.61
C ALA A 131 -23.39 -5.72 9.11
N ILE A 132 -22.20 -6.16 8.66
CA ILE A 132 -21.92 -6.27 7.22
C ILE A 132 -21.87 -7.71 6.73
N SER A 133 -22.18 -8.70 7.56
CA SER A 133 -21.90 -10.10 7.29
C SER A 133 -22.55 -10.63 6.01
N GLN A 134 -23.69 -10.08 5.59
CA GLN A 134 -24.37 -10.55 4.39
C GLN A 134 -23.63 -10.12 3.12
N PHE A 135 -22.76 -9.13 3.20
CA PHE A 135 -22.13 -8.53 2.04
C PHE A 135 -20.64 -8.88 1.90
N VAL A 136 -20.09 -9.62 2.86
CA VAL A 136 -18.66 -9.95 2.89
C VAL A 136 -18.48 -11.46 2.92
N GLY A 137 -17.26 -11.90 2.76
CA GLY A 137 -16.93 -13.33 2.80
C GLY A 137 -15.76 -13.65 1.89
N PRO A 138 -15.23 -14.87 2.01
CA PRO A 138 -14.03 -15.24 1.23
C PRO A 138 -14.18 -15.13 -0.29
N ASN A 139 -15.40 -15.20 -0.79
CA ASN A 139 -15.65 -15.11 -2.22
C ASN A 139 -16.44 -13.85 -2.60
N LYS A 140 -16.59 -12.91 -1.68
CA LYS A 140 -17.33 -11.67 -1.91
C LYS A 140 -16.50 -10.43 -1.65
N ASP A 141 -15.95 -10.31 -0.43
CA ASP A 141 -15.25 -9.11 0.02
C ASP A 141 -14.41 -9.48 1.22
N ILE A 142 -13.11 -9.27 1.13
CA ILE A 142 -12.15 -9.74 2.13
C ILE A 142 -11.49 -8.55 2.81
N PRO A 143 -11.80 -8.30 4.10
CA PRO A 143 -11.15 -7.21 4.84
C PRO A 143 -9.70 -7.51 5.21
N ALA A 144 -9.02 -6.50 5.73
CA ALA A 144 -7.61 -6.57 6.14
C ALA A 144 -7.34 -5.44 7.13
N PRO A 145 -6.14 -5.39 7.72
CA PRO A 145 -5.81 -4.28 8.62
C PRO A 145 -5.57 -2.98 7.89
N ASP A 146 -5.73 -1.88 8.62
CA ASP A 146 -5.42 -0.54 8.17
C ASP A 146 -5.07 0.29 9.41
N VAL A 147 -5.24 1.61 9.36
CA VAL A 147 -4.91 2.49 10.48
C VAL A 147 -5.68 2.08 11.74
N PHE A 148 -4.98 1.89 12.83
CA PHE A 148 -5.49 1.53 14.16
C PHE A 148 -6.23 0.20 14.23
N THR A 149 -6.00 -0.68 13.23
CA THR A 149 -6.40 -2.08 13.35
C THR A 149 -5.14 -2.94 13.24
N ASN A 150 -5.25 -4.19 13.67
CA ASN A 150 -4.09 -5.05 13.82
C ASN A 150 -4.53 -6.52 13.74
N SER A 151 -3.58 -7.42 13.94
CA SER A 151 -3.86 -8.85 13.81
C SER A 151 -4.83 -9.35 14.89
N GLN A 152 -4.80 -8.76 16.09
CA GLN A 152 -5.77 -9.14 17.12
C GLN A 152 -7.19 -8.80 16.70
N ILE A 153 -7.38 -7.62 16.13
CA ILE A 153 -8.70 -7.21 15.64
C ILE A 153 -9.14 -8.12 14.50
N MET A 154 -8.23 -8.46 13.61
CA MET A 154 -8.54 -9.41 12.52
C MET A 154 -8.95 -10.78 13.08
N ALA A 155 -8.31 -11.22 14.16
CA ALA A 155 -8.68 -12.48 14.80
C ALA A 155 -10.11 -12.43 15.35
N TRP A 156 -10.47 -11.34 16.03
CA TRP A 156 -11.85 -11.17 16.53
C TRP A 156 -12.87 -11.16 15.38
N MET A 157 -12.51 -10.47 14.30
CA MET A 157 -13.41 -10.38 13.14
C MET A 157 -13.59 -11.75 12.47
N MET A 158 -12.50 -12.49 12.32
CA MET A 158 -12.57 -13.85 11.77
C MET A 158 -13.45 -14.75 12.64
N ASP A 159 -13.24 -14.69 13.96
CA ASP A 159 -14.01 -15.50 14.88
C ASP A 159 -15.50 -15.21 14.80
N GLU A 160 -15.85 -13.92 14.75
CA GLU A 160 -17.26 -13.53 14.65
C GLU A 160 -17.87 -13.98 13.33
N TYR A 161 -17.16 -13.79 12.22
CA TYR A 161 -17.65 -14.23 10.92
C TYR A 161 -17.83 -15.75 10.89
N SER A 162 -16.88 -16.48 11.45
CA SER A 162 -16.94 -17.93 11.46
C SER A 162 -18.15 -18.44 12.24
N ALA A 163 -18.44 -17.79 13.37
CA ALA A 163 -19.62 -18.15 14.15
C ALA A 163 -20.92 -17.93 13.36
N LEU A 164 -21.00 -16.82 12.62
CA LEU A 164 -22.16 -16.52 11.78
C LEU A 164 -22.28 -17.45 10.59
N ASP A 165 -21.13 -17.84 10.02
CA ASP A 165 -21.03 -18.72 8.85
C ASP A 165 -21.19 -20.19 9.23
N LYS A 166 -21.10 -20.48 10.53
CA LYS A 166 -21.27 -21.81 11.13
C LYS A 166 -20.13 -22.78 10.85
N PHE A 167 -19.00 -22.30 10.37
CA PHE A 167 -17.78 -23.09 10.26
C PHE A 167 -16.58 -22.16 10.18
N ASN A 168 -15.40 -22.69 10.49
CA ASN A 168 -14.18 -21.91 10.54
C ASN A 168 -13.84 -21.35 9.14
N SER A 169 -13.71 -20.04 9.02
CA SER A 169 -13.57 -19.37 7.73
C SER A 169 -12.38 -18.44 7.72
N PRO A 170 -11.14 -18.97 7.76
CA PRO A 170 -9.97 -18.09 7.80
C PRO A 170 -9.79 -17.26 6.53
N GLY A 171 -10.34 -17.68 5.40
CA GLY A 171 -10.27 -16.92 4.15
C GLY A 171 -11.13 -15.68 4.11
N PHE A 172 -11.93 -15.44 5.15
CA PHE A 172 -12.75 -14.23 5.22
C PHE A 172 -11.90 -12.96 5.27
N ILE A 173 -10.73 -13.01 5.90
CA ILE A 173 -9.98 -11.80 6.26
C ILE A 173 -8.49 -12.11 6.23
N THR A 174 -7.66 -11.12 5.96
CA THR A 174 -6.21 -11.31 5.99
C THR A 174 -5.58 -10.42 7.06
N GLY A 175 -4.31 -10.68 7.36
CA GLY A 175 -3.61 -9.99 8.45
C GLY A 175 -3.82 -10.64 9.80
N LYS A 176 -4.19 -11.92 9.81
CA LYS A 176 -4.43 -12.68 11.04
C LYS A 176 -3.12 -13.09 11.71
N PRO A 177 -3.18 -13.43 13.00
CA PRO A 177 -2.03 -14.13 13.62
C PRO A 177 -1.70 -15.43 12.89
N ILE A 178 -0.43 -15.80 12.92
CA ILE A 178 0.04 -17.01 12.23
C ILE A 178 -0.77 -18.25 12.63
N VAL A 179 -1.06 -18.39 13.92
CA VAL A 179 -1.77 -19.57 14.42
C VAL A 179 -3.19 -19.69 13.87
N LEU A 180 -3.75 -18.59 13.37
CA LEU A 180 -5.09 -18.58 12.77
C LEU A 180 -5.06 -18.51 11.24
N GLY A 181 -3.91 -18.75 10.64
CA GLY A 181 -3.78 -18.77 9.20
C GLY A 181 -3.14 -17.54 8.58
N GLY A 182 -2.49 -16.71 9.38
CA GLY A 182 -1.70 -15.61 8.85
C GLY A 182 -0.52 -16.12 8.06
N SER A 183 -0.08 -15.35 7.06
CA SER A 183 1.01 -15.76 6.19
C SER A 183 2.36 -15.37 6.80
N HIS A 184 3.32 -16.28 6.71
CA HIS A 184 4.71 -15.93 6.94
C HIS A 184 5.13 -14.90 5.90
N GLY A 185 6.10 -14.06 6.26
CA GLY A 185 6.65 -13.06 5.35
C GLY A 185 5.88 -11.75 5.29
N ARG A 186 4.71 -11.68 5.92
CA ARG A 186 3.87 -10.47 5.83
C ARG A 186 4.54 -9.24 6.44
N ASP A 187 5.25 -9.41 7.53
CA ASP A 187 5.82 -8.29 8.27
C ASP A 187 6.93 -7.57 7.49
N ARG A 188 7.57 -8.24 6.55
CA ARG A 188 8.65 -7.66 5.73
C ARG A 188 8.28 -7.48 4.27
N SER A 189 7.06 -7.83 3.90
CA SER A 189 6.68 -7.90 2.49
C SER A 189 6.75 -6.56 1.78
N THR A 190 6.36 -5.48 2.44
CA THR A 190 6.40 -4.17 1.80
C THR A 190 7.84 -3.76 1.50
N ALA A 191 8.75 -3.91 2.46
CA ALA A 191 10.14 -3.55 2.25
C ALA A 191 10.80 -4.45 1.20
N LEU A 192 10.51 -5.75 1.22
CA LEU A 192 11.06 -6.64 0.21
C LEU A 192 10.55 -6.27 -1.18
N GLY A 193 9.28 -5.87 -1.29
CA GLY A 193 8.74 -5.40 -2.57
C GLY A 193 9.48 -4.19 -3.09
N VAL A 194 9.83 -3.25 -2.23
CA VAL A 194 10.62 -2.09 -2.63
C VAL A 194 12.00 -2.53 -3.11
N VAL A 195 12.64 -3.48 -2.42
CA VAL A 195 13.94 -4.00 -2.84
C VAL A 195 13.84 -4.61 -4.24
N ILE A 196 12.80 -5.40 -4.48
CA ILE A 196 12.60 -6.03 -5.80
C ILE A 196 12.44 -4.95 -6.88
N ALA A 197 11.67 -3.89 -6.58
CA ALA A 197 11.49 -2.79 -7.52
C ALA A 197 12.83 -2.10 -7.80
N ILE A 198 13.64 -1.90 -6.76
CA ILE A 198 14.97 -1.28 -6.92
C ILE A 198 15.85 -2.16 -7.80
N GLU A 199 15.87 -3.46 -7.56
CA GLU A 199 16.67 -4.39 -8.36
C GLU A 199 16.25 -4.34 -9.84
N GLN A 200 14.95 -4.33 -10.10
CA GLN A 200 14.47 -4.29 -11.47
C GLN A 200 14.80 -2.96 -12.15
N ALA A 201 14.66 -1.85 -11.43
CA ALA A 201 15.00 -0.54 -11.97
C ALA A 201 16.49 -0.46 -12.26
N ALA A 202 17.34 -0.99 -11.37
CA ALA A 202 18.79 -0.98 -11.55
C ALA A 202 19.18 -1.76 -12.81
N LYS A 203 18.54 -2.90 -13.06
CA LYS A 203 18.80 -3.67 -14.29
C LYS A 203 18.51 -2.83 -15.53
N ARG A 204 17.44 -2.04 -15.51
CA ARG A 204 17.09 -1.22 -16.68
C ARG A 204 18.06 -0.07 -16.91
N ARG A 205 18.86 0.27 -15.90
CA ARG A 205 19.88 1.33 -16.01
C ARG A 205 21.29 0.78 -16.03
N ASN A 206 21.45 -0.53 -16.21
CA ASN A 206 22.76 -1.20 -16.22
C ASN A 206 23.56 -0.88 -14.96
N MET A 207 22.88 -0.88 -13.83
CA MET A 207 23.44 -0.54 -12.53
C MET A 207 23.41 -1.76 -11.63
N GLN A 208 24.48 -2.03 -10.90
CA GLN A 208 24.51 -3.09 -9.91
C GLN A 208 24.16 -2.52 -8.55
N ILE A 209 23.46 -3.32 -7.73
CA ILE A 209 23.12 -2.91 -6.38
C ILE A 209 24.38 -2.84 -5.52
N GLU A 210 25.25 -3.84 -5.66
CA GLU A 210 26.52 -3.83 -4.91
C GLU A 210 27.31 -2.58 -5.28
N GLY A 211 27.63 -1.77 -4.26
CA GLY A 211 28.37 -0.53 -4.44
C GLY A 211 27.52 0.67 -4.84
N ALA A 212 26.24 0.48 -5.14
CA ALA A 212 25.37 1.61 -5.50
C ALA A 212 25.15 2.50 -4.28
N LYS A 213 25.16 3.81 -4.51
CA LYS A 213 24.90 4.79 -3.46
C LYS A 213 23.41 5.05 -3.33
N VAL A 214 22.86 4.79 -2.17
CA VAL A 214 21.42 4.86 -1.91
C VAL A 214 21.14 5.87 -0.81
N VAL A 215 20.12 6.71 -1.01
CA VAL A 215 19.61 7.64 0.00
C VAL A 215 18.17 7.22 0.32
N ILE A 216 17.86 7.07 1.61
CA ILE A 216 16.55 6.67 2.07
C ILE A 216 16.01 7.75 3.01
N GLN A 217 14.83 8.30 2.68
CA GLN A 217 14.16 9.20 3.59
C GLN A 217 13.28 8.35 4.51
N GLY A 218 13.58 8.36 5.80
CA GLY A 218 12.82 7.62 6.79
C GLY A 218 13.55 6.39 7.30
N PHE A 219 13.43 6.14 8.60
CA PHE A 219 14.06 4.98 9.23
C PHE A 219 13.09 4.32 10.23
N GLY A 220 11.79 4.38 9.93
CA GLY A 220 10.78 3.62 10.65
C GLY A 220 10.85 2.15 10.26
N ASN A 221 9.77 1.42 10.46
CA ASN A 221 9.79 -0.02 10.20
C ASN A 221 10.12 -0.33 8.74
N ALA A 222 9.44 0.32 7.80
CA ALA A 222 9.69 0.05 6.38
C ALA A 222 11.08 0.51 5.96
N GLY A 223 11.44 1.74 6.31
CA GLY A 223 12.74 2.30 5.91
C GLY A 223 13.91 1.54 6.51
N SER A 224 13.80 1.11 7.76
CA SER A 224 14.89 0.38 8.39
C SER A 224 15.04 -1.04 7.82
N PHE A 225 13.94 -1.73 7.54
CA PHE A 225 14.01 -3.03 6.87
C PHE A 225 14.62 -2.89 5.47
N LEU A 226 14.19 -1.87 4.73
CA LEU A 226 14.72 -1.60 3.40
C LEU A 226 16.23 -1.34 3.46
N ALA A 227 16.66 -0.50 4.38
CA ALA A 227 18.08 -0.19 4.54
C ALA A 227 18.89 -1.45 4.83
N LYS A 228 18.39 -2.31 5.70
CA LYS A 228 19.06 -3.56 6.03
C LYS A 228 19.17 -4.48 4.82
N PHE A 229 18.07 -4.67 4.08
CA PHE A 229 18.09 -5.51 2.89
C PHE A 229 19.12 -5.02 1.88
N LEU A 230 19.14 -3.72 1.60
CA LEU A 230 20.06 -3.16 0.62
C LEU A 230 21.52 -3.21 1.11
N TYR A 231 21.72 -2.93 2.40
CA TYR A 231 23.03 -3.00 3.02
C TYR A 231 23.61 -4.41 2.89
N ASP A 232 22.80 -5.42 3.15
CA ASP A 232 23.23 -6.82 3.04
C ASP A 232 23.52 -7.22 1.61
N LEU A 233 22.92 -6.55 0.62
CA LEU A 233 23.21 -6.78 -0.79
C LEU A 233 24.45 -6.02 -1.26
N GLY A 234 25.10 -5.26 -0.38
CA GLY A 234 26.31 -4.55 -0.69
C GLY A 234 26.15 -3.11 -1.13
N ALA A 235 24.95 -2.57 -1.07
CA ALA A 235 24.74 -1.15 -1.38
C ALA A 235 25.37 -0.28 -0.31
N LYS A 236 25.76 0.93 -0.69
CA LYS A 236 26.26 1.95 0.23
C LYS A 236 25.11 2.90 0.55
N ILE A 237 24.59 2.81 1.77
CA ILE A 237 23.51 3.70 2.20
C ILE A 237 24.18 4.99 2.68
N VAL A 238 24.21 5.99 1.81
CA VAL A 238 24.99 7.21 2.08
C VAL A 238 24.17 8.27 2.80
N GLY A 239 22.84 8.13 2.85
CA GLY A 239 21.98 9.08 3.54
C GLY A 239 20.75 8.42 4.11
N ILE A 240 20.36 8.81 5.33
CA ILE A 240 19.16 8.33 6.00
C ILE A 240 18.59 9.50 6.79
N SER A 241 17.27 9.64 6.80
CA SER A 241 16.62 10.66 7.62
C SER A 241 15.69 10.05 8.66
N ASP A 242 15.42 10.84 9.69
CA ASP A 242 14.36 10.58 10.65
C ASP A 242 13.52 11.87 10.79
N ALA A 243 12.70 11.95 11.85
CA ALA A 243 11.80 13.08 12.02
C ALA A 243 12.53 14.40 12.29
N TYR A 244 13.80 14.34 12.69
CA TYR A 244 14.52 15.52 13.17
C TYR A 244 15.61 16.01 12.22
N GLY A 245 16.00 15.18 11.26
CA GLY A 245 17.06 15.57 10.32
C GLY A 245 17.57 14.35 9.59
N ALA A 246 18.83 14.43 9.15
CA ALA A 246 19.38 13.35 8.33
C ALA A 246 20.86 13.14 8.62
N LEU A 247 21.33 11.95 8.31
CA LEU A 247 22.72 11.55 8.42
C LEU A 247 23.28 11.37 7.02
N HIS A 248 24.56 11.70 6.85
CA HIS A 248 25.23 11.54 5.56
C HIS A 248 26.66 11.04 5.77
N ASP A 249 27.01 10.00 5.03
CA ASP A 249 28.40 9.53 4.94
C ASP A 249 28.64 9.08 3.50
N PRO A 250 29.46 9.77 2.73
CA PRO A 250 29.68 9.40 1.33
C PRO A 250 30.31 8.02 1.15
N ASN A 251 30.91 7.45 2.20
CA ASN A 251 31.46 6.10 2.16
C ASN A 251 30.46 5.03 2.62
N GLY A 252 29.28 5.44 3.04
CA GLY A 252 28.24 4.52 3.50
C GLY A 252 28.13 4.49 5.00
N LEU A 253 26.89 4.58 5.49
CA LEU A 253 26.57 4.49 6.91
C LEU A 253 26.63 3.04 7.38
N ASP A 254 26.97 2.86 8.66
CA ASP A 254 26.96 1.53 9.29
C ASP A 254 25.50 1.23 9.73
N ILE A 255 24.79 0.52 8.88
CA ILE A 255 23.37 0.26 9.10
C ILE A 255 23.13 -0.61 10.32
N ASP A 256 23.99 -1.59 10.57
CA ASP A 256 23.84 -2.45 11.76
C ASP A 256 23.97 -1.63 13.04
N TYR A 257 24.90 -0.66 13.07
CA TYR A 257 25.04 0.26 14.18
C TYR A 257 23.73 1.05 14.43
N LEU A 258 23.15 1.57 13.35
CA LEU A 258 21.92 2.37 13.46
C LEU A 258 20.74 1.50 13.92
N LEU A 259 20.63 0.28 13.39
CA LEU A 259 19.53 -0.62 13.76
C LEU A 259 19.57 -1.00 15.22
N ASP A 260 20.76 -1.23 15.76
CA ASP A 260 20.91 -1.56 17.17
C ASP A 260 20.47 -0.42 18.10
N ARG A 261 20.55 0.81 17.63
CA ARG A 261 20.42 1.98 18.48
C ARG A 261 19.20 2.84 18.20
N ARG A 262 18.46 2.57 17.13
CA ARG A 262 17.28 3.38 16.85
C ARG A 262 16.20 3.14 17.92
N ASP A 263 15.40 4.16 18.21
CA ASP A 263 14.26 3.98 19.10
C ASP A 263 13.05 3.48 18.31
N SER A 264 11.91 3.34 18.98
CA SER A 264 10.71 2.81 18.36
C SER A 264 10.16 3.70 17.25
N PHE A 265 10.57 4.97 17.20
CA PHE A 265 10.15 5.91 16.16
C PHE A 265 11.15 6.02 15.02
N GLY A 266 12.25 5.27 15.08
CA GLY A 266 13.28 5.28 14.05
C GLY A 266 14.25 6.45 14.17
N THR A 267 14.37 7.05 15.35
CA THR A 267 15.26 8.19 15.57
C THR A 267 16.70 7.72 15.65
N VAL A 268 17.57 8.28 14.83
CA VAL A 268 18.99 7.97 14.81
C VAL A 268 19.88 9.21 14.74
N THR A 269 19.33 10.39 14.38
CA THR A 269 20.14 11.61 14.29
C THR A 269 20.71 12.03 15.64
N ASN A 270 20.05 11.67 16.72
CA ASN A 270 20.54 11.99 18.07
C ASN A 270 21.81 11.21 18.43
N LEU A 271 22.22 10.24 17.62
CA LEU A 271 23.45 9.48 17.87
C LEU A 271 24.71 10.18 17.36
N PHE A 272 24.55 11.27 16.61
CA PHE A 272 25.65 11.94 15.95
C PHE A 272 25.63 13.44 16.21
N GLU A 273 26.83 14.03 16.27
CA GLU A 273 26.95 15.48 16.44
C GLU A 273 26.65 16.23 15.15
N GLU A 274 27.09 15.67 14.03
CA GLU A 274 26.91 16.32 12.71
C GLU A 274 25.75 15.70 11.99
N THR A 275 24.76 16.52 11.65
CA THR A 275 23.59 16.10 10.87
C THR A 275 23.35 17.10 9.75
N ILE A 276 22.52 16.71 8.79
CA ILE A 276 22.09 17.61 7.72
C ILE A 276 20.58 17.72 7.74
N SER A 277 20.05 18.64 6.97
CA SER A 277 18.59 18.83 6.88
C SER A 277 17.97 17.82 5.91
N ASN A 278 16.67 17.68 6.01
CA ASN A 278 15.92 16.85 5.04
C ASN A 278 16.07 17.40 3.62
N LYS A 279 16.11 18.71 3.48
CA LYS A 279 16.33 19.34 2.17
C LYS A 279 17.70 18.92 1.60
N GLU A 280 18.72 18.97 2.43
CA GLU A 280 20.07 18.58 1.99
C GLU A 280 20.14 17.10 1.64
N LEU A 281 19.35 16.25 2.33
CA LEU A 281 19.29 14.83 2.03
C LEU A 281 18.89 14.58 0.57
N PHE A 282 17.88 15.30 0.09
CA PHE A 282 17.39 15.11 -1.28
C PHE A 282 18.36 15.63 -2.33
N GLU A 283 19.34 16.45 -1.94
CA GLU A 283 20.35 17.00 -2.85
C GLU A 283 21.63 16.18 -2.87
N LEU A 284 21.73 15.12 -2.09
CA LEU A 284 22.95 14.31 -2.01
C LEU A 284 23.26 13.62 -3.33
N ASP A 285 24.55 13.47 -3.59
CA ASP A 285 25.02 12.68 -4.72
C ASP A 285 24.73 11.20 -4.44
N CYS A 286 23.91 10.58 -5.28
CA CYS A 286 23.55 9.18 -5.10
C CYS A 286 23.07 8.59 -6.42
N ASP A 287 22.98 7.27 -6.46
CA ASP A 287 22.44 6.56 -7.62
C ASP A 287 20.95 6.33 -7.49
N ILE A 288 20.48 6.04 -6.28
CA ILE A 288 19.10 5.66 -6.02
C ILE A 288 18.58 6.46 -4.82
N LEU A 289 17.43 7.10 -4.99
CA LEU A 289 16.75 7.85 -3.92
C LEU A 289 15.43 7.18 -3.61
N VAL A 290 15.18 6.89 -2.32
CA VAL A 290 13.98 6.19 -1.89
C VAL A 290 13.24 7.03 -0.84
N PRO A 291 12.23 7.80 -1.24
CA PRO A 291 11.38 8.48 -0.24
C PRO A 291 10.48 7.44 0.42
N ALA A 292 10.66 7.24 1.73
CA ALA A 292 9.98 6.19 2.49
C ALA A 292 9.33 6.72 3.76
N ALA A 293 8.97 8.00 3.79
CA ALA A 293 8.40 8.61 4.99
C ALA A 293 6.98 9.15 4.77
N ILE A 294 6.85 10.26 4.04
CA ILE A 294 5.56 10.96 3.93
C ILE A 294 5.36 11.46 2.50
N SER A 295 4.15 11.97 2.24
CA SER A 295 3.77 12.48 0.93
C SER A 295 4.41 13.85 0.63
N ASN A 296 4.41 14.21 -0.63
CA ASN A 296 4.76 15.55 -1.14
C ASN A 296 6.17 16.00 -0.73
N GLN A 297 7.13 15.10 -0.82
CA GLN A 297 8.51 15.41 -0.48
C GLN A 297 9.32 15.86 -1.68
N ILE A 298 9.06 15.31 -2.86
CA ILE A 298 9.68 15.77 -4.09
C ILE A 298 8.64 16.60 -4.83
N THR A 299 8.93 17.88 -4.98
CA THR A 299 8.00 18.86 -5.55
C THR A 299 8.72 19.62 -6.66
N GLU A 300 8.01 20.53 -7.32
CA GLU A 300 8.66 21.37 -8.34
C GLU A 300 9.79 22.21 -7.75
N ASP A 301 9.78 22.42 -6.43
CA ASP A 301 10.82 23.21 -5.79
C ASP A 301 12.16 22.50 -5.72
N ASN A 302 12.19 21.16 -5.62
CA ASN A 302 13.44 20.43 -5.45
C ASN A 302 13.70 19.37 -6.53
N ALA A 303 12.77 19.15 -7.44
CA ALA A 303 12.94 18.08 -8.45
C ALA A 303 14.16 18.30 -9.33
N HIS A 304 14.51 19.57 -9.61
CA HIS A 304 15.69 19.88 -10.42
C HIS A 304 17.00 19.59 -9.69
N ASP A 305 16.97 19.47 -8.36
CA ASP A 305 18.16 19.26 -7.55
C ASP A 305 18.44 17.79 -7.26
N ILE A 306 17.53 16.89 -7.63
CA ILE A 306 17.71 15.44 -7.43
C ILE A 306 18.83 14.96 -8.33
N LYS A 307 19.77 14.20 -7.76
CA LYS A 307 20.95 13.71 -8.49
C LYS A 307 20.90 12.21 -8.80
N ALA A 308 19.90 11.55 -8.28
CA ALA A 308 19.76 10.12 -8.48
C ALA A 308 19.39 9.77 -9.92
N UNK A 309 19.63 8.59 -10.21
CA UNK A 309 19.35 8.11 -11.36
C UNK A 309 18.11 7.49 -11.39
N ILE A 310 17.75 6.92 -10.25
CA ILE A 310 16.53 6.16 -10.01
C ILE A 310 15.86 6.70 -8.75
N VAL A 311 14.54 6.92 -8.83
CA VAL A 311 13.73 7.25 -7.64
C VAL A 311 12.69 6.14 -7.48
N VAL A 312 12.64 5.50 -6.30
CA VAL A 312 11.68 4.44 -6.02
C VAL A 312 10.82 4.88 -4.84
N GLU A 313 9.52 5.03 -5.06
CA GLU A 313 8.61 5.57 -4.06
C GLU A 313 8.20 4.47 -3.08
N ALA A 314 8.65 4.59 -1.83
CA ALA A 314 8.32 3.64 -0.77
C ALA A 314 7.33 4.23 0.25
N ALA A 315 6.76 5.37 -0.07
CA ALA A 315 5.69 6.01 0.73
C ALA A 315 4.54 6.33 -0.21
N ASN A 316 3.41 6.73 0.34
CA ASN A 316 2.27 7.13 -0.49
C ASN A 316 2.45 8.55 -1.00
N GLY A 317 2.45 8.71 -2.32
CA GLY A 317 2.47 10.01 -2.96
C GLY A 317 3.64 10.90 -2.60
N PRO A 318 4.88 10.41 -2.55
CA PRO A 318 5.98 11.27 -2.13
C PRO A 318 6.39 12.29 -3.19
N THR A 319 6.00 12.07 -4.45
CA THR A 319 6.39 12.91 -5.58
C THR A 319 5.13 13.55 -6.17
N THR A 320 5.12 14.87 -6.27
CA THR A 320 3.96 15.56 -6.85
C THR A 320 3.88 15.31 -8.37
N PRO A 321 2.70 15.53 -8.98
CA PRO A 321 2.61 15.38 -10.44
C PRO A 321 3.57 16.29 -11.21
N GLU A 322 3.78 17.52 -10.75
CA GLU A 322 4.72 18.45 -11.39
C GLU A 322 6.14 17.92 -11.29
N ALA A 323 6.52 17.39 -10.11
CA ALA A 323 7.86 16.82 -9.93
C ALA A 323 8.03 15.57 -10.77
N THR A 324 7.01 14.74 -10.89
CA THR A 324 7.07 13.56 -11.75
C THR A 324 7.41 13.96 -13.20
N ARG A 325 6.77 15.00 -13.70
CA ARG A 325 7.05 15.48 -15.04
C ARG A 325 8.51 15.96 -15.17
N ILE A 326 8.98 16.72 -14.19
CA ILE A 326 10.36 17.21 -14.21
C ILE A 326 11.36 16.06 -14.18
N LEU A 327 11.18 15.09 -13.27
CA LEU A 327 12.10 13.97 -13.18
C LEU A 327 12.09 13.14 -14.47
N THR A 328 10.91 12.93 -15.04
CA THR A 328 10.80 12.17 -16.28
C THR A 328 11.52 12.88 -17.43
N GLU A 329 11.34 14.19 -17.54
CA GLU A 329 12.01 14.96 -18.59
C GLU A 329 13.53 14.96 -18.43
N ARG A 330 14.00 14.85 -17.18
CA ARG A 330 15.44 14.77 -16.90
C ARG A 330 16.02 13.38 -17.13
N GLY A 331 15.19 12.40 -17.53
CA GLY A 331 15.65 11.03 -17.78
C GLY A 331 15.79 10.18 -16.54
N ILE A 332 15.27 10.63 -15.41
CA ILE A 332 15.30 9.85 -14.16
C ILE A 332 14.20 8.81 -14.21
N LEU A 333 14.52 7.57 -13.87
CA LEU A 333 13.53 6.51 -13.81
C LEU A 333 12.80 6.56 -12.47
N LEU A 334 11.52 6.88 -12.52
CA LEU A 334 10.68 6.95 -11.32
C LEU A 334 9.79 5.71 -11.25
N VAL A 335 10.00 4.89 -10.22
CA VAL A 335 9.16 3.72 -9.97
C VAL A 335 8.05 4.13 -9.01
N PRO A 336 6.79 4.07 -9.42
CA PRO A 336 5.70 4.66 -8.64
C PRO A 336 5.35 3.82 -7.42
N ASP A 337 4.76 4.49 -6.43
CA ASP A 337 4.36 3.88 -5.17
C ASP A 337 3.42 2.69 -5.35
N VAL A 338 2.49 2.78 -6.29
CA VAL A 338 1.52 1.70 -6.49
C VAL A 338 2.21 0.38 -6.86
N LEU A 339 3.36 0.46 -7.54
CA LEU A 339 4.13 -0.73 -7.87
C LEU A 339 5.12 -1.07 -6.75
N ALA A 340 5.89 -0.10 -6.30
CA ALA A 340 6.95 -0.35 -5.31
C ALA A 340 6.39 -0.81 -3.98
N SER A 341 5.20 -0.36 -3.60
CA SER A 341 4.60 -0.74 -2.31
C SER A 341 3.63 -1.92 -2.44
N ALA A 342 3.64 -2.63 -3.55
CA ALA A 342 2.67 -3.70 -3.81
C ALA A 342 2.97 -4.99 -3.05
N GLY A 343 4.10 -5.07 -2.34
CA GLY A 343 4.44 -6.29 -1.60
C GLY A 343 3.41 -6.66 -0.55
N GLY A 344 2.88 -5.67 0.16
CA GLY A 344 1.91 -5.92 1.22
C GLY A 344 0.62 -6.55 0.70
N VAL A 345 0.04 -5.96 -0.34
CA VAL A 345 -1.22 -6.50 -0.89
C VAL A 345 -1.00 -7.86 -1.53
N THR A 346 0.17 -8.08 -2.11
CA THR A 346 0.48 -9.37 -2.73
C THR A 346 0.56 -10.49 -1.69
N VAL A 347 1.25 -10.26 -0.56
CA VAL A 347 1.33 -11.28 0.48
C VAL A 347 -0.02 -11.44 1.19
N SER A 348 -0.81 -10.38 1.28
CA SER A 348 -2.19 -10.49 1.76
C SER A 348 -2.99 -11.45 0.87
N TYR A 349 -2.81 -11.35 -0.45
CA TYR A 349 -3.42 -12.30 -1.37
C TYR A 349 -2.92 -13.72 -1.12
N PHE A 350 -1.61 -13.90 -0.88
CA PHE A 350 -1.08 -15.23 -0.59
C PHE A 350 -1.70 -15.82 0.67
N GLU A 351 -1.94 -14.99 1.68
CA GLU A 351 -2.61 -15.47 2.90
C GLU A 351 -3.99 -16.06 2.56
N TRP A 352 -4.77 -15.34 1.76
CA TRP A 352 -6.09 -15.79 1.32
C TRP A 352 -5.99 -17.12 0.55
N VAL A 353 -5.01 -17.23 -0.36
CA VAL A 353 -4.81 -18.47 -1.11
C VAL A 353 -4.51 -19.64 -0.17
N GLN A 354 -3.58 -19.44 0.78
CA GLN A 354 -3.21 -20.48 1.75
C GLN A 354 -4.40 -20.86 2.61
N ASN A 355 -5.20 -19.86 3.03
CA ASN A 355 -6.38 -20.12 3.86
C ASN A 355 -7.40 -20.97 3.11
N ASN A 356 -7.63 -20.66 1.82
CA ASN A 356 -8.62 -21.37 1.03
C ASN A 356 -8.16 -22.78 0.67
N GLN A 357 -6.85 -23.00 0.56
CA GLN A 357 -6.29 -24.32 0.31
C GLN A 357 -6.10 -25.13 1.58
N GLY A 358 -5.98 -24.44 2.73
CA GLY A 358 -5.68 -25.12 3.98
C GLY A 358 -4.27 -25.69 4.06
N TYR A 359 -3.34 -25.11 3.32
CA TYR A 359 -1.95 -25.58 3.24
C TYR A 359 -1.03 -24.37 3.27
N TYR A 360 -0.09 -24.34 4.20
CA TYR A 360 0.63 -23.11 4.50
C TYR A 360 2.08 -23.18 4.03
N TRP A 361 2.55 -22.10 3.44
CA TRP A 361 3.85 -21.98 2.79
C TRP A 361 4.90 -21.46 3.77
N SER A 362 6.15 -21.88 3.57
CA SER A 362 7.28 -21.33 4.30
C SER A 362 7.53 -19.88 3.91
N GLU A 363 8.28 -19.16 4.73
CA GLU A 363 8.64 -17.79 4.39
C GLU A 363 9.41 -17.73 3.07
N GLU A 364 10.30 -18.68 2.82
CA GLU A 364 11.04 -18.75 1.56
C GLU A 364 10.09 -18.89 0.36
N GLU A 365 9.08 -19.75 0.49
CA GLU A 365 8.09 -19.92 -0.59
C GLU A 365 7.31 -18.63 -0.82
N VAL A 366 6.90 -17.96 0.25
CA VAL A 366 6.17 -16.69 0.12
C VAL A 366 7.04 -15.65 -0.58
N ASN A 367 8.29 -15.52 -0.15
CA ASN A 367 9.19 -14.53 -0.73
C ASN A 367 9.47 -14.80 -2.21
N GLU A 368 9.63 -16.07 -2.58
CA GLU A 368 9.88 -16.44 -3.96
C GLU A 368 8.68 -16.11 -4.86
N LYS A 369 7.48 -16.44 -4.38
CA LYS A 369 6.25 -16.13 -5.12
C LYS A 369 6.02 -14.62 -5.22
N LEU A 370 6.36 -13.89 -4.16
CA LEU A 370 6.29 -12.43 -4.19
C LEU A 370 7.22 -11.87 -5.26
N ARG A 371 8.45 -12.37 -5.32
CA ARG A 371 9.41 -11.91 -6.33
C ARG A 371 8.86 -12.15 -7.74
N GLU A 372 8.32 -13.34 -7.99
CA GLU A 372 7.76 -13.64 -9.31
C GLU A 372 6.66 -12.66 -9.71
N LYS A 373 5.75 -12.38 -8.78
CA LYS A 373 4.64 -11.47 -9.07
C LYS A 373 5.12 -10.04 -9.35
N LEU A 374 6.03 -9.55 -8.52
CA LEU A 374 6.47 -8.17 -8.64
C LEU A 374 7.39 -7.96 -9.85
N GLU A 375 8.23 -8.94 -10.16
CA GLU A 375 9.06 -8.85 -11.37
C GLU A 375 8.19 -8.82 -12.61
N ALA A 376 7.17 -9.67 -12.67
CA ALA A 376 6.25 -9.68 -13.82
C ALA A 376 5.51 -8.36 -13.94
N ALA A 377 5.04 -7.81 -12.81
CA ALA A 377 4.35 -6.53 -12.82
C ALA A 377 5.27 -5.40 -13.28
N PHE A 378 6.51 -5.38 -12.78
CA PHE A 378 7.48 -4.37 -13.17
C PHE A 378 7.72 -4.43 -14.69
N ASP A 379 7.96 -5.63 -15.21
CA ASP A 379 8.24 -5.79 -16.65
C ASP A 379 7.07 -5.27 -17.48
N THR A 380 5.83 -5.63 -17.12
CA THR A 380 4.66 -5.21 -17.87
C THR A 380 4.51 -3.70 -17.86
N ILE A 381 4.66 -3.09 -16.69
CA ILE A 381 4.50 -1.63 -16.56
C ILE A 381 5.64 -0.90 -17.27
N TYR A 382 6.86 -1.38 -17.09
CA TYR A 382 8.02 -0.73 -17.72
C TYR A 382 7.92 -0.78 -19.24
N GLU A 383 7.55 -1.93 -19.80
CA GLU A 383 7.43 -2.08 -21.25
C GLU A 383 6.34 -1.18 -21.81
N LEU A 384 5.20 -1.08 -21.13
CA LEU A 384 4.15 -0.17 -21.59
C LEU A 384 4.62 1.29 -21.53
N SER A 385 5.31 1.64 -20.45
CA SER A 385 5.87 2.98 -20.29
C SER A 385 6.80 3.34 -21.44
N GLN A 386 7.69 2.43 -21.80
CA GLN A 386 8.65 2.67 -22.89
C GLN A 386 7.96 2.71 -24.26
N ASN A 387 7.05 1.80 -24.51
CA ASN A 387 6.38 1.71 -25.81
C ASN A 387 5.49 2.92 -26.07
N ARG A 388 4.81 3.43 -25.05
CA ARG A 388 3.93 4.58 -25.21
C ARG A 388 4.60 5.92 -24.88
N LYS A 389 5.84 5.88 -24.42
CA LYS A 389 6.60 7.08 -24.02
C LYS A 389 5.85 7.87 -22.95
N ILE A 390 5.38 7.17 -21.92
CA ILE A 390 4.71 7.74 -20.77
C ILE A 390 5.46 7.29 -19.50
N ASP A 391 5.20 7.99 -18.39
CA ASP A 391 5.84 7.59 -17.13
C ASP A 391 5.23 6.28 -16.60
N MET A 392 5.94 5.64 -15.67
CA MET A 392 5.51 4.35 -15.15
C MET A 392 4.22 4.46 -14.33
N ARG A 393 3.97 5.59 -13.68
CA ARG A 393 2.73 5.76 -12.92
C ARG A 393 1.51 5.71 -13.83
N LEU A 394 1.53 6.44 -14.93
CA LEU A 394 0.41 6.43 -15.87
C LEU A 394 0.28 5.05 -16.52
N ALA A 395 1.40 4.41 -16.85
CA ALA A 395 1.37 3.05 -17.40
C ALA A 395 0.70 2.08 -16.43
N ALA A 396 1.02 2.19 -15.14
CA ALA A 396 0.41 1.31 -14.13
C ALA A 396 -1.10 1.53 -14.06
N TYR A 397 -1.55 2.79 -14.08
CA TYR A 397 -2.98 3.08 -14.03
C TYR A 397 -3.70 2.54 -15.27
N ILE A 398 -3.10 2.67 -16.43
CA ILE A 398 -3.69 2.13 -17.66
C ILE A 398 -3.89 0.61 -17.54
N ILE A 399 -2.94 -0.07 -17.01
CA ILE A 399 -3.04 -1.52 -16.81
C ILE A 399 -4.18 -1.90 -15.87
N UNK A 400 -4.21 -1.27 -14.98
CA UNK A 400 -5.08 -1.52 -14.12
C UNK A 400 -6.37 -1.35 -14.50
N ILE A 401 -6.67 -0.24 -14.98
CA ILE A 401 -8.02 0.12 -15.42
C ILE A 401 -8.45 -0.73 -16.63
N LYS A 402 -7.53 -0.99 -17.54
CA LYS A 402 -7.83 -1.85 -18.69
C LYS A 402 -8.37 -3.20 -18.25
N ARG A 403 -7.75 -3.77 -17.26
CA ARG A 403 -8.13 -5.09 -16.73
C ARG A 403 -9.56 -5.06 -16.19
N THR A 404 -9.88 -4.06 -15.37
CA THR A 404 -11.21 -3.91 -14.81
C THR A 404 -12.26 -3.67 -15.89
N ALA A 405 -11.94 -2.82 -16.86
CA ALA A 405 -12.87 -2.49 -17.94
C ALA A 405 -13.12 -3.71 -18.82
N GLU A 406 -12.07 -4.46 -19.16
CA GLU A 406 -12.24 -5.66 -19.97
C GLU A 406 -13.08 -6.71 -19.24
N ALA A 407 -12.84 -6.90 -17.94
CA ALA A 407 -13.64 -7.85 -17.17
C ALA A 407 -15.11 -7.44 -17.16
N ALA A 408 -15.39 -6.15 -16.98
CA ALA A 408 -16.76 -5.65 -16.99
C ALA A 408 -17.40 -5.85 -18.37
N ARG A 409 -16.64 -5.63 -19.43
CA ARG A 409 -17.16 -5.82 -20.79
C ARG A 409 -17.51 -7.28 -21.03
N TYR A 410 -16.63 -8.22 -20.65
CA TYR A 410 -16.91 -9.65 -20.83
C TYR A 410 -18.14 -10.09 -20.03
N ARG A 411 -18.38 -9.47 -18.89
CA ARG A 411 -19.58 -9.78 -18.10
C ARG A 411 -20.84 -9.11 -18.65
N GLY A 412 -20.72 -8.27 -19.63
CA GLY A 412 -21.86 -7.58 -20.22
C GLY A 412 -22.35 -6.39 -19.40
N TRP A 413 -21.48 -5.83 -18.55
CA TRP A 413 -21.88 -4.72 -17.68
C TRP A 413 -21.80 -3.37 -18.38
N ALA A 414 -20.91 -3.23 -19.36
CA ALA A 414 -20.76 -2.00 -20.15
C ALA A 414 -20.03 -2.30 -21.46
#